data_4912547e95414d7c1cadb67a5287e956
#
_entry.id   4912547e95414d7c1cadb67a5287e956
#
_cell.length_a   1.000
_cell.length_b   1.000
_cell.length_c   1.000
_cell.angle_alpha   90.00
_cell.angle_beta   90.00
_cell.angle_gamma   90.00
#
_symmetry.space_group_name_H-M   'P 1'
#
loop_
_entity.id
_entity.type
_entity.pdbx_description
1 polymer ?
#
loop_
_entity_poly.entity_id
_entity_poly.type
_entity_poly.pdbx_seq_one_letter_code
_entity_poly.pdbx_strand_id
1 'polypeptide(L)'
;MPSNALLIEEIARLINVSHSSVHNWIKTNLLEKLEIDHKIYVKTSSFLDFCRNHLGKNKLNKYANKSLKGAHNHQELILKYLKILENSSDLEKLGSYYEEELSNTTRNLEGIYYTPNRIVEQLFTLPKDFDASQAIFCDPAVGSGNFIMHALKLGFKVENIYGYDTDAFAIALTKKRVKERYHLDCPNIVQKDFLNLKHAPQFDCIFTNPPWGKKYNQNQKENFKQHFNLSQSLDSASLFFIASLNCLKENAHLGLLLPESCLNIDSFSKMREMALKFQIRSLIDFNKLFKTLMTKAVGLVLKKTPNRDQKISCFYQNRKFKRSPSSFLNNPKKIFNIHCSSKENKILDHLFSLPHITLKNNAHFALGIVTGNNKEKLHSKQEKNTIPIFRGSDILKDRLKAPSQFINADLKDCQQVAPLSLYQAREKIVYKFISSKLVFFYDNEQRLFLNSANMFVLKENFPINAHALKELLNSDLMQFIFESLFKTHKILRKDLECLPLFAQFINDHFDEKFYLKNLGIEKKDPKHFTIRKNHAHRLSFGFRG
;
A
#
# COMPACT_ATOMS: atom_id res chain seq x y z
N MET A 1 0.08 27.09 -29.78
CA MET A 1 -0.46 27.24 -28.43
C MET A 1 -1.07 28.61 -28.31
N PRO A 2 -2.26 28.78 -27.73
CA PRO A 2 -2.81 30.12 -27.53
C PRO A 2 -1.93 30.89 -26.55
N SER A 3 -1.49 32.08 -26.93
CA SER A 3 -0.56 32.93 -26.19
C SER A 3 -1.03 33.34 -24.78
N ASN A 4 -2.28 33.06 -24.42
CA ASN A 4 -2.93 33.48 -23.16
C ASN A 4 -3.55 32.33 -22.36
N ALA A 5 -3.08 31.08 -22.50
CA ALA A 5 -3.62 29.95 -21.78
C ALA A 5 -2.49 28.99 -21.35
N LEU A 6 -2.65 28.39 -20.16
CA LEU A 6 -1.74 27.43 -19.56
C LEU A 6 -2.39 26.04 -19.52
N LEU A 7 -1.59 25.02 -19.75
CA LEU A 7 -2.01 23.64 -19.53
C LEU A 7 -2.17 23.35 -18.04
N ILE A 8 -3.08 22.46 -17.70
CA ILE A 8 -3.27 22.00 -16.31
C ILE A 8 -1.96 21.45 -15.73
N GLU A 9 -1.17 20.77 -16.55
CA GLU A 9 0.14 20.23 -16.19
C GLU A 9 1.16 21.31 -15.88
N GLU A 10 1.16 22.41 -16.65
CA GLU A 10 2.03 23.57 -16.42
C GLU A 10 1.70 24.27 -15.11
N ILE A 11 0.41 24.50 -14.84
CA ILE A 11 -0.04 25.08 -13.57
C ILE A 11 0.34 24.19 -12.39
N ALA A 12 0.06 22.90 -12.51
CA ALA A 12 0.40 21.94 -11.46
C ALA A 12 1.90 21.96 -11.14
N ARG A 13 2.75 22.12 -12.18
CA ARG A 13 4.21 22.23 -12.04
C ARG A 13 4.62 23.56 -11.43
N LEU A 14 4.08 24.68 -11.93
CA LEU A 14 4.47 26.04 -11.49
C LEU A 14 4.24 26.28 -10.00
N ILE A 15 3.17 25.72 -9.44
CA ILE A 15 2.82 25.92 -8.02
C ILE A 15 2.89 24.64 -7.19
N ASN A 16 3.52 23.59 -7.72
CA ASN A 16 3.81 22.32 -7.04
C ASN A 16 2.57 21.65 -6.42
N VAL A 17 1.51 21.48 -7.20
CA VAL A 17 0.27 20.82 -6.78
C VAL A 17 -0.10 19.66 -7.69
N SER A 18 -1.05 18.81 -7.25
CA SER A 18 -1.55 17.73 -8.12
C SER A 18 -2.46 18.27 -9.24
N HIS A 19 -2.49 17.59 -10.38
CA HIS A 19 -3.46 17.86 -11.47
C HIS A 19 -4.91 17.87 -10.95
N SER A 20 -5.22 16.96 -10.01
CA SER A 20 -6.54 16.89 -9.37
C SER A 20 -6.89 18.16 -8.60
N SER A 21 -5.92 18.85 -8.01
CA SER A 21 -6.15 20.13 -7.34
C SER A 21 -6.53 21.21 -8.34
N VAL A 22 -5.81 21.28 -9.47
CA VAL A 22 -6.10 22.24 -10.55
C VAL A 22 -7.47 21.98 -11.15
N HIS A 23 -7.81 20.71 -11.42
CA HIS A 23 -9.15 20.32 -11.89
C HIS A 23 -10.24 20.70 -10.90
N ASN A 24 -10.02 20.56 -9.58
CA ASN A 24 -10.98 20.99 -8.58
C ASN A 24 -11.17 22.51 -8.56
N TRP A 25 -10.12 23.29 -8.75
CA TRP A 25 -10.23 24.75 -8.81
C TRP A 25 -10.97 25.21 -10.07
N ILE A 26 -10.81 24.51 -11.18
CA ILE A 26 -11.63 24.72 -12.38
C ILE A 26 -13.10 24.39 -12.09
N LYS A 27 -13.38 23.24 -11.47
CA LYS A 27 -14.75 22.83 -11.12
C LYS A 27 -15.44 23.77 -10.11
N THR A 28 -14.67 24.40 -9.25
CA THR A 28 -15.17 25.36 -8.25
C THR A 28 -15.15 26.81 -8.75
N ASN A 29 -14.92 27.04 -10.05
CA ASN A 29 -14.83 28.34 -10.70
C ASN A 29 -13.77 29.27 -10.09
N LEU A 30 -12.75 28.74 -9.42
CA LEU A 30 -11.60 29.49 -8.95
C LEU A 30 -10.57 29.71 -10.06
N LEU A 31 -10.60 28.87 -11.10
CA LEU A 31 -9.82 28.99 -12.32
C LEU A 31 -10.75 28.90 -13.53
N GLU A 32 -10.62 29.85 -14.44
CA GLU A 32 -11.44 29.90 -15.66
C GLU A 32 -10.84 28.99 -16.73
N LYS A 33 -11.63 27.97 -17.13
CA LYS A 33 -11.24 27.03 -18.18
C LYS A 33 -11.45 27.62 -19.58
N LEU A 34 -10.55 27.22 -20.47
CA LEU A 34 -10.70 27.31 -21.91
C LEU A 34 -10.63 25.90 -22.49
N GLU A 35 -11.51 25.56 -23.44
CA GLU A 35 -11.49 24.28 -24.12
C GLU A 35 -11.17 24.51 -25.59
N ILE A 36 -10.04 23.96 -26.04
CA ILE A 36 -9.52 24.10 -27.40
C ILE A 36 -9.10 22.70 -27.87
N ASP A 37 -9.63 22.26 -29.03
CA ASP A 37 -9.33 20.95 -29.61
C ASP A 37 -9.47 19.77 -28.62
N HIS A 38 -10.59 19.76 -27.86
CA HIS A 38 -10.88 18.78 -26.81
C HIS A 38 -9.87 18.73 -25.65
N LYS A 39 -8.99 19.73 -25.54
CA LYS A 39 -8.06 19.89 -24.39
C LYS A 39 -8.49 21.04 -23.52
N ILE A 40 -8.33 20.84 -22.20
CA ILE A 40 -8.67 21.85 -21.18
C ILE A 40 -7.42 22.68 -20.87
N TYR A 41 -7.54 23.98 -21.04
CA TYR A 41 -6.57 24.99 -20.65
C TYR A 41 -7.16 25.89 -19.57
N VAL A 42 -6.33 26.67 -18.92
CA VAL A 42 -6.72 27.73 -17.98
C VAL A 42 -6.26 29.07 -18.53
N LYS A 43 -7.10 30.09 -18.50
CA LYS A 43 -6.70 31.45 -18.88
C LYS A 43 -5.56 31.92 -18.00
N THR A 44 -4.48 32.45 -18.58
CA THR A 44 -3.32 32.95 -17.85
C THR A 44 -3.69 34.07 -16.87
N SER A 45 -4.59 34.99 -17.26
CA SER A 45 -5.12 36.05 -16.38
C SER A 45 -5.80 35.48 -15.15
N SER A 46 -6.68 34.49 -15.34
CA SER A 46 -7.37 33.81 -14.23
C SER A 46 -6.40 33.10 -13.28
N PHE A 47 -5.34 32.49 -13.83
CA PHE A 47 -4.30 31.87 -13.00
C PHE A 47 -3.49 32.91 -12.21
N LEU A 48 -3.15 34.05 -12.79
CA LEU A 48 -2.45 35.13 -12.10
C LEU A 48 -3.32 35.72 -10.98
N ASP A 49 -4.61 35.93 -11.23
CA ASP A 49 -5.56 36.39 -10.21
C ASP A 49 -5.75 35.36 -9.09
N PHE A 50 -5.77 34.09 -9.43
CA PHE A 50 -5.80 33.00 -8.47
C PHE A 50 -4.54 33.01 -7.58
N CYS A 51 -3.36 33.20 -8.15
CA CYS A 51 -2.11 33.31 -7.39
C CYS A 51 -2.11 34.52 -6.44
N ARG A 52 -2.63 35.68 -6.87
CA ARG A 52 -2.71 36.88 -6.04
C ARG A 52 -3.73 36.77 -4.91
N ASN A 53 -4.89 36.21 -5.20
CA ASN A 53 -6.07 36.29 -4.34
C ASN A 53 -6.35 35.04 -3.52
N HIS A 54 -5.90 33.87 -3.97
CA HIS A 54 -6.27 32.58 -3.40
C HIS A 54 -5.09 31.70 -2.99
N LEU A 55 -3.96 31.76 -3.70
CA LEU A 55 -2.81 30.90 -3.41
C LEU A 55 -2.24 31.22 -2.02
N GLY A 56 -2.15 30.22 -1.17
CA GLY A 56 -1.65 30.38 0.21
C GLY A 56 -2.65 30.95 1.23
N LYS A 57 -3.86 31.36 0.80
CA LYS A 57 -4.91 31.91 1.70
C LYS A 57 -5.91 30.83 2.14
N ASN A 58 -6.55 31.04 3.32
CA ASN A 58 -7.42 30.05 3.99
C ASN A 58 -8.68 29.59 3.21
N LYS A 59 -8.97 30.19 2.07
CA LYS A 59 -10.13 29.86 1.22
C LYS A 59 -9.88 28.74 0.20
N LEU A 60 -8.63 28.33 0.00
CA LEU A 60 -8.32 27.22 -0.88
C LEU A 60 -8.64 25.88 -0.20
N ASN A 61 -9.00 24.92 -1.04
CA ASN A 61 -9.30 23.56 -0.63
C ASN A 61 -8.29 23.08 0.45
N LYS A 62 -8.79 22.70 1.63
CA LYS A 62 -7.99 22.35 2.82
C LYS A 62 -6.74 21.51 2.53
N TYR A 63 -6.76 20.68 1.49
CA TYR A 63 -5.65 19.81 1.11
C TYR A 63 -4.49 20.54 0.41
N ALA A 64 -4.76 21.44 -0.53
CA ALA A 64 -3.70 22.15 -1.26
C ALA A 64 -2.99 23.19 -0.36
N ASN A 65 -3.76 23.96 0.42
CA ASN A 65 -3.22 24.87 1.41
C ASN A 65 -2.44 24.14 2.52
N LYS A 66 -2.90 22.94 2.91
CA LYS A 66 -2.24 22.14 3.93
C LYS A 66 -0.89 21.61 3.45
N SER A 67 -0.78 21.24 2.16
CA SER A 67 0.47 20.77 1.56
C SER A 67 1.50 21.90 1.44
N LEU A 68 1.10 23.07 0.94
CA LEU A 68 1.98 24.25 0.77
C LEU A 68 2.45 24.82 2.12
N LYS A 69 1.55 24.96 3.10
CA LYS A 69 1.89 25.35 4.47
C LYS A 69 2.79 24.30 5.15
N GLY A 70 2.56 23.01 4.88
CA GLY A 70 3.38 21.93 5.44
C GLY A 70 4.83 21.98 4.98
N ALA A 71 5.08 22.26 3.71
CA ALA A 71 6.45 22.36 3.17
C ALA A 71 7.23 23.57 3.73
N HIS A 72 6.58 24.73 3.81
CA HIS A 72 7.21 25.94 4.39
C HIS A 72 7.52 25.74 5.87
N ASN A 73 6.56 25.25 6.65
CA ASN A 73 6.75 24.95 8.06
C ASN A 73 7.85 23.89 8.30
N HIS A 74 8.08 22.97 7.38
CA HIS A 74 9.12 21.96 7.53
C HIS A 74 10.53 22.58 7.42
N GLN A 75 10.77 23.49 6.47
CA GLN A 75 12.06 24.17 6.36
C GLN A 75 12.36 25.07 7.59
N GLU A 76 11.37 25.80 8.05
CA GLU A 76 11.50 26.62 9.29
C GLU A 76 11.79 25.72 10.50
N LEU A 77 11.14 24.56 10.59
CA LEU A 77 11.38 23.60 11.65
C LEU A 77 12.79 23.04 11.61
N ILE A 78 13.30 22.65 10.44
CA ILE A 78 14.68 22.22 10.25
C ILE A 78 15.66 23.29 10.78
N LEU A 79 15.50 24.54 10.36
CA LEU A 79 16.37 25.64 10.78
C LEU A 79 16.30 25.91 12.30
N LYS A 80 15.09 25.84 12.89
CA LYS A 80 14.90 25.95 14.34
C LYS A 80 15.67 24.84 15.07
N TYR A 81 15.52 23.61 14.65
CA TYR A 81 16.15 22.48 15.33
C TYR A 81 17.65 22.37 15.10
N LEU A 82 18.18 22.86 13.98
CA LEU A 82 19.61 23.00 13.78
C LEU A 82 20.24 23.96 14.81
N LYS A 83 19.58 25.07 15.12
CA LYS A 83 20.04 26.01 16.19
C LYS A 83 19.96 25.37 17.57
N ILE A 84 18.87 24.65 17.88
CA ILE A 84 18.73 23.98 19.18
C ILE A 84 19.80 22.88 19.32
N LEU A 85 20.11 22.16 18.23
CA LEU A 85 21.08 21.09 18.21
C LEU A 85 22.47 21.56 18.70
N GLU A 86 22.90 22.78 18.39
CA GLU A 86 24.21 23.31 18.79
C GLU A 86 24.42 23.22 20.31
N ASN A 87 23.37 23.51 21.11
CA ASN A 87 23.43 23.63 22.56
C ASN A 87 22.74 22.45 23.30
N SER A 88 22.24 21.44 22.58
CA SER A 88 21.53 20.32 23.20
C SER A 88 22.50 19.24 23.68
N SER A 89 22.26 18.74 24.90
CA SER A 89 22.97 17.59 25.50
C SER A 89 22.19 16.28 25.41
N ASP A 90 20.86 16.32 25.29
CA ASP A 90 20.00 15.11 25.16
C ASP A 90 19.53 14.95 23.71
N LEU A 91 20.40 14.37 22.89
CA LEU A 91 20.19 14.23 21.46
C LEU A 91 19.10 13.20 21.10
N GLU A 92 18.85 12.20 21.96
CA GLU A 92 17.77 11.24 21.73
C GLU A 92 16.40 11.89 21.90
N LYS A 93 16.21 12.65 22.96
CA LYS A 93 14.98 13.44 23.16
C LYS A 93 14.82 14.51 22.08
N LEU A 94 15.89 15.16 21.68
CA LEU A 94 15.83 16.19 20.63
C LEU A 94 15.29 15.61 19.31
N GLY A 95 15.74 14.42 18.90
CA GLY A 95 15.20 13.72 17.75
C GLY A 95 13.71 13.39 17.89
N SER A 96 13.30 12.93 19.07
CA SER A 96 11.88 12.63 19.36
C SER A 96 11.01 13.89 19.33
N TYR A 97 11.48 15.00 19.89
CA TYR A 97 10.76 16.28 19.86
C TYR A 97 10.62 16.82 18.44
N TYR A 98 11.67 16.70 17.61
CA TYR A 98 11.59 17.07 16.21
C TYR A 98 10.51 16.26 15.47
N GLU A 99 10.50 14.93 15.64
CA GLU A 99 9.48 14.08 15.05
C GLU A 99 8.06 14.43 15.55
N GLU A 100 7.89 14.72 16.83
CA GLU A 100 6.60 15.08 17.42
C GLU A 100 6.10 16.44 16.92
N GLU A 101 6.98 17.42 16.74
CA GLU A 101 6.64 18.74 16.25
C GLU A 101 6.33 18.78 14.75
N LEU A 102 6.84 17.81 13.98
CA LEU A 102 6.45 17.63 12.58
C LEU A 102 4.93 17.45 12.48
N SER A 103 4.27 18.26 11.67
CA SER A 103 2.83 18.09 11.45
C SER A 103 2.51 16.70 10.88
N ASN A 104 1.35 16.14 11.25
CA ASN A 104 0.89 14.87 10.68
C ASN A 104 0.86 14.88 9.14
N THR A 105 0.66 16.07 8.57
CA THR A 105 0.66 16.24 7.12
C THR A 105 2.07 16.10 6.56
N THR A 106 3.06 16.74 7.14
CA THR A 106 4.47 16.66 6.73
C THR A 106 4.99 15.24 6.92
N ARG A 107 4.77 14.65 8.09
CA ARG A 107 5.14 13.23 8.33
C ARG A 107 4.57 12.27 7.29
N ASN A 108 3.28 12.42 6.96
CA ASN A 108 2.62 11.56 5.96
C ASN A 108 3.05 11.84 4.52
N LEU A 109 3.44 13.08 4.19
CA LEU A 109 3.92 13.44 2.85
C LEU A 109 5.35 12.96 2.61
N GLU A 110 6.22 13.16 3.60
CA GLU A 110 7.64 12.81 3.52
C GLU A 110 7.94 11.39 4.01
N GLY A 111 7.00 10.76 4.75
CA GLY A 111 7.17 9.41 5.30
C GLY A 111 8.16 9.34 6.46
N ILE A 112 8.33 10.43 7.24
CA ILE A 112 9.32 10.54 8.33
C ILE A 112 8.80 9.88 9.60
N TYR A 113 9.47 8.80 10.03
CA TYR A 113 9.17 8.07 11.28
C TYR A 113 10.47 7.47 11.82
N TYR A 114 10.88 7.90 13.01
CA TYR A 114 12.12 7.45 13.63
C TYR A 114 11.94 6.05 14.26
N THR A 115 12.87 5.18 13.94
CA THR A 115 12.80 3.78 14.38
C THR A 115 13.37 3.62 15.80
N PRO A 116 12.61 3.12 16.78
CA PRO A 116 13.13 2.86 18.12
C PRO A 116 14.29 1.85 18.12
N ASN A 117 15.27 2.06 19.01
CA ASN A 117 16.47 1.20 19.11
C ASN A 117 16.14 -0.29 19.25
N ARG A 118 15.11 -0.65 20.03
CA ARG A 118 14.64 -2.04 20.20
C ARG A 118 14.28 -2.69 18.85
N ILE A 119 13.73 -1.93 17.92
CA ILE A 119 13.33 -2.44 16.61
C ILE A 119 14.54 -2.57 15.70
N VAL A 120 15.46 -1.61 15.78
CA VAL A 120 16.76 -1.69 15.06
C VAL A 120 17.47 -2.98 15.47
N GLU A 121 17.62 -3.27 16.76
CA GLU A 121 18.26 -4.49 17.27
C GLU A 121 17.59 -5.78 16.79
N GLN A 122 16.26 -5.80 16.67
CA GLN A 122 15.53 -6.96 16.17
C GLN A 122 15.63 -7.14 14.65
N LEU A 123 15.70 -6.04 13.92
CA LEU A 123 15.78 -6.05 12.46
C LEU A 123 17.21 -6.25 11.96
N PHE A 124 18.19 -5.56 12.56
CA PHE A 124 19.59 -5.57 12.16
C PHE A 124 20.27 -6.88 12.62
N THR A 125 19.93 -7.98 11.98
CA THR A 125 20.45 -9.31 12.32
C THR A 125 21.45 -9.78 11.27
N LEU A 126 22.69 -10.01 11.69
CA LEU A 126 23.79 -10.54 10.88
C LEU A 126 24.15 -11.97 11.34
N PRO A 127 24.82 -12.77 10.51
CA PRO A 127 25.43 -14.02 10.93
C PRO A 127 26.42 -13.79 12.09
N LYS A 128 26.63 -14.81 12.93
CA LYS A 128 27.59 -14.72 14.05
C LYS A 128 29.05 -14.59 13.59
N ASP A 129 29.35 -15.13 12.43
CA ASP A 129 30.67 -15.13 11.76
C ASP A 129 30.85 -13.92 10.82
N PHE A 130 29.92 -12.94 10.85
CA PHE A 130 30.04 -11.75 10.03
C PHE A 130 31.08 -10.78 10.62
N ASP A 131 32.13 -10.48 9.85
CA ASP A 131 33.12 -9.50 10.24
C ASP A 131 32.68 -8.08 9.92
N ALA A 132 32.13 -7.41 10.90
CA ALA A 132 31.70 -6.02 10.79
C ALA A 132 32.86 -5.04 10.58
N SER A 133 34.05 -5.37 11.05
CA SER A 133 35.22 -4.46 11.01
C SER A 133 35.75 -4.23 9.59
N GLN A 134 35.50 -5.15 8.66
CA GLN A 134 35.93 -5.04 7.26
C GLN A 134 34.76 -4.69 6.33
N ALA A 135 33.53 -4.80 6.81
CA ALA A 135 32.33 -4.62 6.01
C ALA A 135 31.96 -3.16 5.81
N ILE A 136 31.37 -2.85 4.66
CA ILE A 136 30.81 -1.54 4.32
C ILE A 136 29.30 -1.55 4.57
N PHE A 137 28.85 -0.67 5.44
CA PHE A 137 27.44 -0.51 5.83
C PHE A 137 26.83 0.74 5.22
N CYS A 138 25.53 0.69 4.89
CA CYS A 138 24.78 1.87 4.47
C CYS A 138 23.38 1.92 5.12
N ASP A 139 23.01 3.13 5.55
CA ASP A 139 21.62 3.52 5.85
C ASP A 139 21.14 4.57 4.82
N PRO A 140 20.31 4.17 3.84
CA PRO A 140 19.78 5.06 2.81
C PRO A 140 18.80 6.13 3.29
N ALA A 141 18.30 6.07 4.52
CA ALA A 141 17.33 7.00 5.11
C ALA A 141 17.61 7.15 6.61
N VAL A 142 18.68 7.88 6.92
CA VAL A 142 19.33 7.95 8.23
C VAL A 142 18.38 8.33 9.37
N GLY A 143 17.48 9.30 9.15
CA GLY A 143 16.58 9.80 10.17
C GLY A 143 17.30 10.21 11.44
N SER A 144 16.95 9.65 12.60
CA SER A 144 17.62 9.92 13.87
C SER A 144 18.99 9.25 14.03
N GLY A 145 19.44 8.44 13.07
CA GLY A 145 20.73 7.76 13.08
C GLY A 145 20.79 6.47 13.90
N ASN A 146 19.65 5.88 14.28
CA ASN A 146 19.65 4.70 15.15
C ASN A 146 20.29 3.46 14.49
N PHE A 147 20.17 3.28 13.17
CA PHE A 147 20.87 2.22 12.44
C PHE A 147 22.37 2.47 12.39
N ILE A 148 22.80 3.73 12.21
CA ILE A 148 24.22 4.13 12.25
C ILE A 148 24.84 3.83 13.63
N MET A 149 24.15 4.26 14.71
CA MET A 149 24.60 4.00 16.09
C MET A 149 24.69 2.52 16.40
N HIS A 150 23.76 1.72 15.85
CA HIS A 150 23.78 0.28 16.03
C HIS A 150 24.93 -0.39 15.22
N ALA A 151 25.19 0.07 14.01
CA ALA A 151 26.33 -0.40 13.21
C ALA A 151 27.66 -0.17 13.94
N LEU A 152 27.87 1.03 14.51
CA LEU A 152 29.05 1.31 15.35
C LEU A 152 29.14 0.39 16.56
N LYS A 153 28.01 0.13 17.25
CA LYS A 153 27.94 -0.83 18.38
C LYS A 153 28.32 -2.25 17.97
N LEU A 154 28.05 -2.64 16.72
CA LEU A 154 28.41 -3.96 16.14
C LEU A 154 29.87 -4.02 15.66
N GLY A 155 30.64 -2.94 15.71
CA GLY A 155 32.04 -2.90 15.35
C GLY A 155 32.36 -2.51 13.91
N PHE A 156 31.38 -1.96 13.17
CA PHE A 156 31.67 -1.34 11.88
C PHE A 156 32.58 -0.13 12.07
N LYS A 157 33.61 0.00 11.23
CA LYS A 157 34.47 1.17 11.23
C LYS A 157 33.75 2.38 10.65
N VAL A 158 33.95 3.56 11.24
CA VAL A 158 33.23 4.78 10.86
C VAL A 158 33.49 5.19 9.40
N GLU A 159 34.68 4.96 8.88
CA GLU A 159 35.05 5.20 7.48
C GLU A 159 34.30 4.31 6.49
N ASN A 160 33.81 3.15 6.95
CA ASN A 160 33.00 2.20 6.18
C ASN A 160 31.48 2.37 6.38
N ILE A 161 31.03 3.37 7.13
CA ILE A 161 29.64 3.67 7.38
C ILE A 161 29.17 4.79 6.47
N TYR A 162 28.21 4.51 5.62
CA TYR A 162 27.57 5.45 4.72
C TYR A 162 26.14 5.73 5.19
N GLY A 163 25.72 6.97 5.07
CA GLY A 163 24.36 7.40 5.43
C GLY A 163 23.87 8.52 4.53
N TYR A 164 22.60 8.41 4.11
CA TYR A 164 21.96 9.40 3.25
C TYR A 164 20.63 9.84 3.86
N ASP A 165 20.35 11.12 3.80
CA ASP A 165 19.03 11.67 4.08
C ASP A 165 18.84 12.97 3.31
N THR A 166 17.59 13.32 3.03
CA THR A 166 17.24 14.63 2.43
C THR A 166 17.08 15.70 3.49
N ASP A 167 16.90 15.32 4.77
CA ASP A 167 16.72 16.22 5.91
C ASP A 167 18.07 16.61 6.52
N ALA A 168 18.41 17.90 6.43
CA ALA A 168 19.66 18.46 6.98
C ALA A 168 19.76 18.27 8.51
N PHE A 169 18.63 18.37 9.24
CA PHE A 169 18.63 18.16 10.68
C PHE A 169 18.94 16.69 11.04
N ALA A 170 18.36 15.73 10.33
CA ALA A 170 18.64 14.30 10.52
C ALA A 170 20.14 13.99 10.37
N ILE A 171 20.78 14.54 9.34
CA ILE A 171 22.23 14.40 9.10
C ILE A 171 23.04 15.05 10.24
N ALA A 172 22.74 16.30 10.61
CA ALA A 172 23.45 17.01 11.67
C ALA A 172 23.30 16.32 13.04
N LEU A 173 22.07 15.88 13.38
CA LEU A 173 21.78 15.13 14.60
C LEU A 173 22.61 13.85 14.67
N THR A 174 22.61 13.07 13.59
CA THR A 174 23.35 11.80 13.54
C THR A 174 24.85 12.02 13.70
N LYS A 175 25.44 12.97 12.99
CA LYS A 175 26.86 13.33 13.13
C LYS A 175 27.21 13.74 14.55
N LYS A 176 26.38 14.58 15.17
CA LYS A 176 26.61 15.02 16.55
C LYS A 176 26.50 13.84 17.53
N ARG A 177 25.51 12.95 17.38
CA ARG A 177 25.37 11.73 18.21
C ARG A 177 26.61 10.82 18.14
N VAL A 178 27.14 10.63 16.93
CA VAL A 178 28.36 9.82 16.75
C VAL A 178 29.56 10.51 17.38
N LYS A 179 29.71 11.83 17.18
CA LYS A 179 30.81 12.62 17.77
C LYS A 179 30.78 12.58 19.29
N GLU A 180 29.62 12.78 19.92
CA GLU A 180 29.51 12.79 21.39
C GLU A 180 29.73 11.41 22.01
N ARG A 181 29.24 10.34 21.37
CA ARG A 181 29.31 9.00 21.96
C ARG A 181 30.60 8.24 21.65
N TYR A 182 31.16 8.43 20.46
CA TYR A 182 32.30 7.65 19.98
C TYR A 182 33.55 8.50 19.73
N HIS A 183 33.44 9.84 19.81
CA HIS A 183 34.49 10.82 19.48
C HIS A 183 35.01 10.68 18.03
N LEU A 184 34.15 10.23 17.12
CA LEU A 184 34.46 9.99 15.71
C LEU A 184 33.72 10.99 14.81
N ASP A 185 34.35 11.29 13.67
CA ASP A 185 33.72 12.04 12.58
C ASP A 185 33.20 11.09 11.51
N CYS A 186 32.02 11.40 10.91
CA CYS A 186 31.34 10.55 9.92
C CYS A 186 31.37 11.23 8.55
N PRO A 187 32.45 11.11 7.76
CA PRO A 187 32.56 11.81 6.48
C PRO A 187 31.54 11.35 5.45
N ASN A 188 31.14 10.07 5.47
CA ASN A 188 30.26 9.47 4.49
C ASN A 188 28.76 9.55 4.85
N ILE A 189 28.40 10.26 5.93
CA ILE A 189 27.01 10.59 6.25
C ILE A 189 26.70 11.96 5.67
N VAL A 190 25.89 12.00 4.60
CA VAL A 190 25.74 13.21 3.79
C VAL A 190 24.26 13.49 3.45
N GLN A 191 23.94 14.79 3.33
CA GLN A 191 22.62 15.23 2.88
C GLN A 191 22.49 15.00 1.36
N LYS A 192 21.89 13.88 0.97
CA LYS A 192 21.63 13.51 -0.43
C LYS A 192 20.40 12.62 -0.52
N ASP A 193 19.70 12.67 -1.64
CA ASP A 193 18.66 11.71 -1.96
C ASP A 193 19.28 10.43 -2.52
N PHE A 194 19.14 9.33 -1.77
CA PHE A 194 19.69 8.03 -2.14
C PHE A 194 19.14 7.50 -3.48
N LEU A 195 17.86 7.78 -3.80
CA LEU A 195 17.24 7.34 -5.06
C LEU A 195 17.81 8.03 -6.30
N ASN A 196 18.50 9.15 -6.13
CA ASN A 196 19.09 9.94 -7.20
C ASN A 196 20.64 9.81 -7.28
N LEU A 197 21.24 8.87 -6.55
CA LEU A 197 22.68 8.63 -6.63
C LEU A 197 23.05 8.01 -7.98
N LYS A 198 23.94 8.70 -8.72
CA LYS A 198 24.45 8.18 -10.00
C LYS A 198 25.47 7.03 -9.79
N HIS A 199 26.30 7.16 -8.77
CA HIS A 199 27.32 6.21 -8.40
C HIS A 199 27.29 6.02 -6.87
N ALA A 200 26.79 4.91 -6.42
CA ALA A 200 26.87 4.51 -5.03
C ALA A 200 27.95 3.44 -4.86
N PRO A 201 28.68 3.41 -3.73
CA PRO A 201 29.51 2.28 -3.39
C PRO A 201 28.71 0.98 -3.37
N GLN A 202 29.41 -0.14 -3.46
CA GLN A 202 28.80 -1.46 -3.24
C GLN A 202 28.94 -1.82 -1.76
N PHE A 203 27.80 -2.15 -1.13
CA PHE A 203 27.69 -2.38 0.31
C PHE A 203 27.63 -3.86 0.67
N ASP A 204 28.22 -4.23 1.80
CA ASP A 204 28.12 -5.56 2.40
C ASP A 204 26.83 -5.73 3.20
N CYS A 205 26.29 -4.63 3.71
CA CYS A 205 24.98 -4.60 4.32
C CYS A 205 24.29 -3.23 4.24
N ILE A 206 22.97 -3.28 4.07
CA ILE A 206 22.07 -2.14 4.11
C ILE A 206 20.96 -2.45 5.11
N PHE A 207 20.81 -1.61 6.13
CA PHE A 207 19.66 -1.68 7.06
C PHE A 207 19.08 -0.30 7.23
N THR A 208 17.75 -0.18 7.05
CA THR A 208 17.10 1.12 7.01
C THR A 208 15.59 1.03 7.27
N ASN A 209 15.02 2.16 7.66
CA ASN A 209 13.58 2.43 7.60
C ASN A 209 13.32 3.45 6.48
N PRO A 210 13.03 3.02 5.24
CA PRO A 210 12.78 3.93 4.14
C PRO A 210 11.49 4.74 4.36
N PRO A 211 11.33 5.91 3.73
CA PRO A 211 10.10 6.70 3.85
C PRO A 211 8.89 5.95 3.28
N TRP A 212 7.78 5.86 4.06
CA TRP A 212 6.56 5.14 3.69
C TRP A 212 5.54 6.04 3.02
N GLY A 213 5.15 5.68 1.77
CA GLY A 213 4.09 6.39 1.06
C GLY A 213 4.45 7.83 0.69
N LYS A 214 5.73 8.19 0.64
CA LYS A 214 6.21 9.49 0.18
C LYS A 214 5.62 9.80 -1.20
N LYS A 215 5.11 11.01 -1.38
CA LYS A 215 4.48 11.44 -2.61
C LYS A 215 5.49 12.05 -3.55
N TYR A 216 5.66 11.45 -4.71
CA TYR A 216 6.48 11.99 -5.80
C TYR A 216 5.60 12.65 -6.85
N ASN A 217 6.08 13.75 -7.43
CA ASN A 217 5.46 14.37 -8.58
C ASN A 217 5.65 13.52 -9.86
N GLN A 218 4.98 13.91 -10.95
CA GLN A 218 5.00 13.10 -12.18
C GLN A 218 6.40 12.98 -12.78
N ASN A 219 7.17 14.09 -12.79
CA ASN A 219 8.54 14.09 -13.33
C ASN A 219 9.46 13.15 -12.53
N GLN A 220 9.38 13.19 -11.19
CA GLN A 220 10.13 12.27 -10.33
C GLN A 220 9.77 10.82 -10.61
N LYS A 221 8.47 10.52 -10.78
CA LYS A 221 8.01 9.16 -11.10
C LYS A 221 8.56 8.67 -12.45
N GLU A 222 8.55 9.51 -13.48
CA GLU A 222 9.11 9.15 -14.78
C GLU A 222 10.64 8.97 -14.71
N ASN A 223 11.35 9.85 -13.99
CA ASN A 223 12.78 9.69 -13.76
C ASN A 223 13.11 8.38 -13.05
N PHE A 224 12.35 8.00 -12.01
CA PHE A 224 12.55 6.72 -11.32
C PHE A 224 12.23 5.53 -12.20
N LYS A 225 11.20 5.61 -13.05
CA LYS A 225 10.91 4.55 -14.03
C LYS A 225 12.09 4.32 -14.97
N GLN A 226 12.65 5.39 -15.51
CA GLN A 226 13.82 5.31 -16.40
C GLN A 226 15.06 4.82 -15.64
N HIS A 227 15.37 5.42 -14.49
CA HIS A 227 16.56 5.09 -13.70
C HIS A 227 16.59 3.63 -13.23
N PHE A 228 15.46 3.10 -12.79
CA PHE A 228 15.34 1.73 -12.29
C PHE A 228 14.76 0.74 -13.30
N ASN A 229 14.57 1.14 -14.56
CA ASN A 229 13.97 0.34 -15.65
C ASN A 229 12.63 -0.31 -15.22
N LEU A 230 11.68 0.52 -14.80
CA LEU A 230 10.38 0.08 -14.29
C LEU A 230 9.27 0.28 -15.32
N SER A 231 8.41 -0.73 -15.47
CA SER A 231 7.21 -0.64 -16.31
C SER A 231 6.09 0.22 -15.70
N GLN A 232 6.12 0.44 -14.40
CA GLN A 232 5.09 1.21 -13.67
C GLN A 232 5.68 1.98 -12.49
N SER A 233 4.97 3.02 -12.01
CA SER A 233 5.34 3.73 -10.79
C SER A 233 5.17 2.84 -9.57
N LEU A 234 6.12 2.89 -8.66
CA LEU A 234 6.13 2.13 -7.41
C LEU A 234 5.95 3.05 -6.19
N ASP A 235 5.60 2.44 -5.06
CA ASP A 235 5.65 3.09 -3.74
C ASP A 235 7.10 3.41 -3.35
N SER A 236 7.29 4.45 -2.52
CA SER A 236 8.62 4.89 -2.06
C SER A 236 9.43 3.76 -1.43
N ALA A 237 8.84 2.96 -0.54
CA ALA A 237 9.54 1.86 0.10
C ALA A 237 9.97 0.77 -0.91
N SER A 238 9.20 0.52 -1.97
CA SER A 238 9.60 -0.36 -3.07
C SER A 238 10.75 0.20 -3.89
N LEU A 239 10.79 1.52 -4.11
CA LEU A 239 11.93 2.16 -4.79
C LEU A 239 13.21 2.03 -3.98
N PHE A 240 13.15 2.29 -2.66
CA PHE A 240 14.29 2.09 -1.77
C PHE A 240 14.77 0.63 -1.72
N PHE A 241 13.83 -0.34 -1.75
CA PHE A 241 14.19 -1.75 -1.86
C PHE A 241 15.01 -2.05 -3.13
N ILE A 242 14.56 -1.57 -4.30
CA ILE A 242 15.24 -1.78 -5.58
C ILE A 242 16.59 -1.07 -5.60
N ALA A 243 16.64 0.20 -5.19
CA ALA A 243 17.87 0.97 -5.11
C ALA A 243 18.91 0.29 -4.19
N SER A 244 18.45 -0.20 -3.03
CA SER A 244 19.30 -0.96 -2.10
C SER A 244 19.84 -2.25 -2.74
N LEU A 245 19.01 -3.03 -3.43
CA LEU A 245 19.48 -4.23 -4.13
C LEU A 245 20.54 -3.94 -5.19
N ASN A 246 20.40 -2.81 -5.91
CA ASN A 246 21.37 -2.41 -6.93
C ASN A 246 22.74 -2.04 -6.33
N CYS A 247 22.74 -1.50 -5.11
CA CYS A 247 23.96 -1.10 -4.40
C CYS A 247 24.54 -2.20 -3.50
N LEU A 248 23.91 -3.36 -3.39
CA LEU A 248 24.40 -4.49 -2.59
C LEU A 248 25.35 -5.35 -3.41
N LYS A 249 26.46 -5.77 -2.78
CA LYS A 249 27.32 -6.83 -3.28
C LYS A 249 26.56 -8.18 -3.33
N GLU A 250 27.07 -9.14 -4.08
CA GLU A 250 26.59 -10.52 -3.98
C GLU A 250 26.88 -11.07 -2.58
N ASN A 251 25.99 -11.90 -2.06
CA ASN A 251 26.02 -12.44 -0.70
C ASN A 251 25.85 -11.41 0.44
N ALA A 252 25.60 -10.15 0.12
CA ALA A 252 25.38 -9.07 1.08
C ALA A 252 23.99 -9.15 1.75
N HIS A 253 23.81 -8.39 2.84
CA HIS A 253 22.62 -8.43 3.68
C HIS A 253 21.77 -7.16 3.52
N LEU A 254 20.45 -7.33 3.42
CA LEU A 254 19.48 -6.26 3.38
C LEU A 254 18.44 -6.42 4.49
N GLY A 255 18.24 -5.40 5.27
CA GLY A 255 17.14 -5.31 6.24
C GLY A 255 16.32 -4.04 6.08
N LEU A 256 15.02 -4.19 5.87
CA LEU A 256 14.11 -3.07 5.68
C LEU A 256 12.96 -3.12 6.67
N LEU A 257 12.67 -1.98 7.29
CA LEU A 257 11.43 -1.76 8.02
C LEU A 257 10.40 -1.22 7.04
N LEU A 258 9.30 -1.94 6.83
CA LEU A 258 8.32 -1.68 5.78
C LEU A 258 6.91 -1.53 6.39
N PRO A 259 5.97 -0.84 5.72
CA PRO A 259 4.57 -0.84 6.13
C PRO A 259 3.94 -2.24 5.91
N GLU A 260 2.97 -2.63 6.75
CA GLU A 260 2.24 -3.92 6.64
C GLU A 260 1.65 -4.13 5.22
N SER A 261 1.31 -3.05 4.54
CA SER A 261 0.82 -3.08 3.14
C SER A 261 1.78 -3.77 2.17
N CYS A 262 3.07 -3.83 2.49
CA CYS A 262 4.06 -4.55 1.68
C CYS A 262 3.76 -6.05 1.56
N LEU A 263 3.04 -6.62 2.52
CA LEU A 263 2.73 -8.04 2.55
C LEU A 263 1.71 -8.47 1.48
N ASN A 264 0.73 -7.62 1.16
CA ASN A 264 -0.41 -8.03 0.34
C ASN A 264 -0.88 -7.00 -0.72
N ILE A 265 -0.63 -5.69 -0.55
CA ILE A 265 -1.11 -4.68 -1.51
C ILE A 265 -0.41 -4.84 -2.87
N ASP A 266 -1.17 -4.60 -3.93
CA ASP A 266 -0.74 -4.80 -5.33
C ASP A 266 0.47 -3.95 -5.72
N SER A 267 0.56 -2.70 -5.24
CA SER A 267 1.70 -1.81 -5.53
C SER A 267 3.05 -2.34 -5.06
N PHE A 268 3.07 -3.29 -4.12
CA PHE A 268 4.27 -3.96 -3.63
C PHE A 268 4.51 -5.34 -4.28
N SER A 269 3.70 -5.77 -5.24
CA SER A 269 3.82 -7.10 -5.85
C SER A 269 5.19 -7.32 -6.51
N LYS A 270 5.72 -6.30 -7.20
CA LYS A 270 7.05 -6.35 -7.82
C LYS A 270 8.18 -6.49 -6.79
N MET A 271 8.08 -5.78 -5.67
CA MET A 271 9.04 -5.89 -4.57
C MET A 271 9.03 -7.33 -4.00
N ARG A 272 7.85 -7.91 -3.75
CA ARG A 272 7.73 -9.30 -3.24
C ARG A 272 8.28 -10.32 -4.24
N GLU A 273 7.97 -10.16 -5.53
CA GLU A 273 8.50 -11.00 -6.60
C GLU A 273 10.04 -10.96 -6.62
N MET A 274 10.61 -9.77 -6.54
CA MET A 274 12.07 -9.61 -6.51
C MET A 274 12.69 -10.17 -5.24
N ALA A 275 12.09 -9.93 -4.06
CA ALA A 275 12.58 -10.46 -2.80
C ALA A 275 12.63 -11.99 -2.79
N LEU A 276 11.65 -12.67 -3.40
CA LEU A 276 11.59 -14.13 -3.49
C LEU A 276 12.65 -14.74 -4.42
N LYS A 277 13.33 -13.96 -5.25
CA LYS A 277 14.49 -14.43 -6.03
C LYS A 277 15.71 -14.64 -5.15
N PHE A 278 15.76 -13.98 -4.00
CA PHE A 278 16.86 -14.03 -3.05
C PHE A 278 16.48 -14.81 -1.78
N GLN A 279 17.48 -15.13 -0.98
CA GLN A 279 17.31 -15.81 0.29
C GLN A 279 16.69 -14.88 1.34
N ILE A 280 15.36 -14.89 1.49
CA ILE A 280 14.70 -14.22 2.61
C ILE A 280 15.04 -14.98 3.89
N ARG A 281 15.68 -14.31 4.85
CA ARG A 281 16.06 -14.89 6.15
C ARG A 281 14.90 -14.79 7.15
N SER A 282 14.27 -13.60 7.21
CA SER A 282 13.14 -13.39 8.12
C SER A 282 12.12 -12.39 7.60
N LEU A 283 10.87 -12.62 8.04
CA LEU A 283 9.75 -11.71 7.96
C LEU A 283 9.21 -11.51 9.38
N ILE A 284 9.17 -10.27 9.86
CA ILE A 284 8.91 -9.94 11.26
C ILE A 284 7.73 -8.97 11.34
N ASP A 285 6.62 -9.37 11.96
CA ASP A 285 5.52 -8.46 12.31
C ASP A 285 5.85 -7.72 13.60
N PHE A 286 6.11 -6.43 13.51
CA PHE A 286 6.35 -5.56 14.66
C PHE A 286 5.07 -4.96 15.24
N ASN A 287 3.90 -5.32 14.71
CA ASN A 287 2.61 -4.75 15.11
C ASN A 287 2.56 -3.21 14.97
N LYS A 288 1.77 -2.54 15.82
CA LYS A 288 1.71 -1.08 15.87
C LYS A 288 2.98 -0.54 16.54
N LEU A 289 3.93 -0.13 15.73
CA LEU A 289 5.19 0.42 16.20
C LEU A 289 5.09 1.92 16.52
N PHE A 290 4.45 2.66 15.65
CA PHE A 290 4.33 4.11 15.78
C PHE A 290 2.97 4.50 16.36
N LYS A 291 2.95 5.28 17.44
CA LYS A 291 1.71 5.73 18.12
C LYS A 291 0.81 6.54 17.18
N THR A 292 1.42 7.30 16.28
CA THR A 292 0.74 8.22 15.35
C THR A 292 0.29 7.59 14.04
N LEU A 293 0.77 6.39 13.71
CA LEU A 293 0.37 5.63 12.52
C LEU A 293 -0.65 4.56 12.85
N MET A 294 -1.68 4.45 12.02
CA MET A 294 -2.58 3.29 12.04
C MET A 294 -1.95 2.05 11.38
N THR A 295 -0.93 2.25 10.54
CA THR A 295 -0.24 1.20 9.80
C THR A 295 0.75 0.48 10.70
N LYS A 296 0.74 -0.85 10.67
CA LYS A 296 1.73 -1.69 11.34
C LYS A 296 3.02 -1.76 10.54
N ALA A 297 4.10 -2.09 11.25
CA ALA A 297 5.44 -2.25 10.68
C ALA A 297 5.81 -3.73 10.49
N VAL A 298 6.54 -4.01 9.42
CA VAL A 298 7.06 -5.34 9.08
C VAL A 298 8.55 -5.25 8.77
N GLY A 299 9.34 -6.14 9.34
CA GLY A 299 10.74 -6.32 8.98
C GLY A 299 10.90 -7.35 7.87
N LEU A 300 11.64 -6.99 6.82
CA LEU A 300 12.11 -7.89 5.79
C LEU A 300 13.64 -7.97 5.88
N VAL A 301 14.17 -9.15 6.15
CA VAL A 301 15.62 -9.39 6.13
C VAL A 301 15.94 -10.44 5.08
N LEU A 302 16.85 -10.14 4.16
CA LEU A 302 17.31 -11.07 3.13
C LEU A 302 18.84 -11.04 2.95
N LYS A 303 19.36 -12.08 2.35
CA LYS A 303 20.71 -12.15 1.81
C LYS A 303 20.62 -12.15 0.28
N LYS A 304 21.42 -11.33 -0.40
CA LYS A 304 21.48 -11.25 -1.86
C LYS A 304 22.22 -12.45 -2.45
N THR A 305 21.61 -13.62 -2.22
CA THR A 305 22.04 -14.92 -2.75
C THR A 305 20.81 -15.57 -3.37
N PRO A 306 20.91 -16.26 -4.50
CA PRO A 306 19.76 -16.94 -5.10
C PRO A 306 19.04 -17.83 -4.09
N ASN A 307 17.71 -17.79 -4.14
CA ASN A 307 16.89 -18.64 -3.28
C ASN A 307 17.08 -20.12 -3.64
N ARG A 308 17.43 -20.94 -2.65
CA ARG A 308 17.62 -22.40 -2.75
C ARG A 308 16.66 -23.15 -1.81
N ASP A 309 15.39 -22.74 -1.76
CA ASP A 309 14.33 -23.29 -0.89
C ASP A 309 14.63 -23.26 0.63
N GLN A 310 15.52 -22.40 1.05
CA GLN A 310 15.79 -22.22 2.47
C GLN A 310 14.59 -21.62 3.19
N LYS A 311 14.20 -22.29 4.29
CA LYS A 311 13.01 -21.86 5.06
C LYS A 311 13.18 -20.46 5.64
N ILE A 312 12.16 -19.62 5.41
CA ILE A 312 12.04 -18.26 5.91
C ILE A 312 11.58 -18.30 7.37
N SER A 313 12.27 -17.62 8.28
CA SER A 313 11.84 -17.44 9.65
C SER A 313 10.76 -16.37 9.72
N CYS A 314 9.55 -16.74 10.11
CA CYS A 314 8.43 -15.82 10.28
C CYS A 314 8.16 -15.57 11.77
N PHE A 315 7.98 -14.30 12.12
CA PHE A 315 7.62 -13.85 13.47
C PHE A 315 6.29 -13.10 13.38
N TYR A 316 5.27 -13.65 14.01
CA TYR A 316 3.93 -13.07 13.97
C TYR A 316 3.20 -13.29 15.30
N GLN A 317 2.69 -12.22 15.91
CA GLN A 317 1.96 -12.27 17.19
C GLN A 317 2.67 -13.14 18.27
N ASN A 318 3.96 -12.86 18.55
CA ASN A 318 4.81 -13.57 19.50
C ASN A 318 5.08 -15.06 19.17
N ARG A 319 4.68 -15.52 17.97
CA ARG A 319 4.99 -16.87 17.48
C ARG A 319 6.13 -16.81 16.49
N LYS A 320 7.08 -17.77 16.61
CA LYS A 320 8.16 -17.98 15.66
C LYS A 320 7.92 -19.31 14.94
N PHE A 321 7.93 -19.27 13.62
CA PHE A 321 7.77 -20.47 12.80
C PHE A 321 8.53 -20.31 11.48
N LYS A 322 8.64 -21.41 10.72
CA LYS A 322 9.33 -21.42 9.43
C LYS A 322 8.36 -21.65 8.29
N ARG A 323 8.53 -20.94 7.18
CA ARG A 323 7.78 -21.09 5.95
C ARG A 323 8.71 -21.42 4.79
N SER A 324 8.28 -22.28 3.86
CA SER A 324 8.97 -22.48 2.59
C SER A 324 8.74 -21.25 1.68
N PRO A 325 9.73 -20.80 0.91
CA PRO A 325 9.53 -19.78 -0.12
C PRO A 325 8.42 -20.12 -1.11
N SER A 326 8.27 -21.39 -1.49
CA SER A 326 7.19 -21.90 -2.36
C SER A 326 5.81 -21.52 -1.84
N SER A 327 5.61 -21.51 -0.51
CA SER A 327 4.33 -21.12 0.10
C SER A 327 3.92 -19.67 -0.14
N PHE A 328 4.83 -18.81 -0.57
CA PHE A 328 4.56 -17.44 -1.00
C PHE A 328 4.59 -17.31 -2.52
N LEU A 329 5.43 -18.09 -3.21
CA LEU A 329 5.50 -18.11 -4.67
C LEU A 329 4.20 -18.58 -5.31
N ASN A 330 3.47 -19.50 -4.68
CA ASN A 330 2.20 -20.02 -5.16
C ASN A 330 1.02 -19.07 -4.90
N ASN A 331 1.16 -18.14 -3.93
CA ASN A 331 0.12 -17.15 -3.67
C ASN A 331 -0.06 -16.19 -4.85
N PRO A 332 -1.30 -15.74 -5.14
CA PRO A 332 -1.53 -14.70 -6.12
C PRO A 332 -0.71 -13.45 -5.76
N LYS A 333 -0.13 -12.78 -6.77
CA LYS A 333 0.72 -11.57 -6.59
C LYS A 333 1.84 -11.76 -5.56
N LYS A 334 2.25 -12.98 -5.30
CA LYS A 334 3.29 -13.34 -4.32
C LYS A 334 3.00 -12.81 -2.92
N ILE A 335 1.76 -12.84 -2.46
CA ILE A 335 1.34 -12.35 -1.14
C ILE A 335 2.12 -13.04 -0.02
N PHE A 336 2.67 -12.25 0.90
CA PHE A 336 3.36 -12.72 2.11
C PHE A 336 2.36 -12.89 3.27
N ASN A 337 1.52 -13.90 3.21
CA ASN A 337 0.52 -14.19 4.23
C ASN A 337 1.13 -14.81 5.50
N ILE A 338 1.99 -14.07 6.18
CA ILE A 338 2.71 -14.53 7.37
C ILE A 338 1.80 -14.84 8.57
N HIS A 339 0.56 -14.38 8.57
CA HIS A 339 -0.44 -14.69 9.60
C HIS A 339 -1.04 -16.10 9.43
N CYS A 340 -0.97 -16.66 8.23
CA CYS A 340 -1.52 -17.95 7.87
C CYS A 340 -0.65 -19.09 8.42
N SER A 341 -1.25 -20.07 9.07
CA SER A 341 -0.55 -21.25 9.56
C SER A 341 -0.07 -22.16 8.41
N SER A 342 0.88 -23.04 8.69
CA SER A 342 1.35 -24.02 7.70
C SER A 342 0.25 -24.98 7.23
N LYS A 343 -0.75 -25.27 8.08
CA LYS A 343 -1.90 -26.12 7.72
C LYS A 343 -2.82 -25.40 6.74
N GLU A 344 -3.19 -24.16 7.05
CA GLU A 344 -4.01 -23.31 6.17
C GLU A 344 -3.32 -23.07 4.82
N ASN A 345 -2.02 -22.83 4.85
CA ASN A 345 -1.27 -22.61 3.60
C ASN A 345 -1.25 -23.85 2.69
N LYS A 346 -1.16 -25.07 3.24
CA LYS A 346 -1.27 -26.29 2.44
C LYS A 346 -2.60 -26.38 1.69
N ILE A 347 -3.69 -25.90 2.31
CA ILE A 347 -5.01 -25.85 1.67
C ILE A 347 -4.99 -24.81 0.54
N LEU A 348 -4.39 -23.61 0.77
CA LEU A 348 -4.23 -22.61 -0.28
C LEU A 348 -3.39 -23.15 -1.45
N ASP A 349 -2.23 -23.77 -1.16
CA ASP A 349 -1.36 -24.38 -2.18
C ASP A 349 -2.13 -25.41 -3.02
N HIS A 350 -2.94 -26.25 -2.37
CA HIS A 350 -3.80 -27.22 -3.05
C HIS A 350 -4.83 -26.52 -3.94
N LEU A 351 -5.58 -25.54 -3.40
CA LEU A 351 -6.61 -24.84 -4.16
C LEU A 351 -6.03 -24.07 -5.35
N PHE A 352 -4.92 -23.35 -5.17
CA PHE A 352 -4.28 -22.61 -6.26
C PHE A 352 -3.55 -23.49 -7.27
N SER A 353 -3.32 -24.76 -6.98
CA SER A 353 -2.80 -25.75 -7.95
C SER A 353 -3.89 -26.29 -8.90
N LEU A 354 -5.15 -26.16 -8.52
CA LEU A 354 -6.27 -26.61 -9.35
C LEU A 354 -6.60 -25.60 -10.45
N PRO A 355 -7.06 -26.04 -11.64
CA PRO A 355 -7.55 -25.15 -12.68
C PRO A 355 -8.70 -24.28 -12.16
N HIS A 356 -8.58 -22.98 -12.27
CA HIS A 356 -9.57 -22.01 -11.78
C HIS A 356 -9.59 -20.76 -12.66
N ILE A 357 -10.71 -20.07 -12.62
CA ILE A 357 -10.85 -18.72 -13.19
C ILE A 357 -10.89 -17.69 -12.06
N THR A 358 -10.83 -16.41 -12.41
CA THR A 358 -10.92 -15.30 -11.46
C THR A 358 -11.81 -14.19 -12.00
N LEU A 359 -12.19 -13.23 -11.16
CA LEU A 359 -12.92 -12.04 -11.61
C LEU A 359 -12.05 -11.05 -12.40
N LYS A 360 -10.72 -11.25 -12.43
CA LYS A 360 -9.81 -10.37 -13.20
C LYS A 360 -10.15 -10.46 -14.68
N ASN A 361 -10.42 -9.29 -15.29
CA ASN A 361 -10.84 -9.13 -16.68
C ASN A 361 -12.22 -9.74 -17.02
N ASN A 362 -12.92 -10.35 -16.07
CA ASN A 362 -14.22 -10.99 -16.24
C ASN A 362 -15.38 -10.23 -15.60
N ALA A 363 -15.11 -9.10 -14.97
CA ALA A 363 -16.13 -8.25 -14.36
C ALA A 363 -15.79 -6.76 -14.51
N HIS A 364 -16.84 -5.94 -14.60
CA HIS A 364 -16.77 -4.48 -14.58
C HIS A 364 -17.02 -4.00 -13.14
N PHE A 365 -15.99 -3.54 -12.46
CA PHE A 365 -16.09 -3.05 -11.09
C PHE A 365 -16.41 -1.56 -11.05
N ALA A 366 -17.26 -1.17 -10.11
CA ALA A 366 -17.60 0.22 -9.83
C ALA A 366 -17.61 0.51 -8.32
N LEU A 367 -17.25 1.74 -7.98
CA LEU A 367 -17.47 2.29 -6.65
C LEU A 367 -18.96 2.63 -6.48
N GLY A 368 -19.47 2.54 -5.27
CA GLY A 368 -20.69 3.21 -4.92
C GLY A 368 -20.57 4.74 -5.04
N ILE A 369 -21.67 5.44 -5.06
CA ILE A 369 -21.74 6.89 -5.27
C ILE A 369 -21.01 7.63 -4.16
N VAL A 370 -20.12 8.56 -4.54
CA VAL A 370 -19.44 9.48 -3.64
C VAL A 370 -20.15 10.83 -3.73
N THR A 371 -20.91 11.18 -2.72
CA THR A 371 -21.68 12.44 -2.71
C THR A 371 -20.80 13.69 -2.55
N GLY A 372 -19.63 13.55 -1.89
CA GLY A 372 -18.78 14.66 -1.46
C GLY A 372 -19.20 15.25 -0.11
N ASN A 373 -20.51 15.40 0.14
CA ASN A 373 -21.07 15.80 1.41
C ASN A 373 -22.39 15.08 1.69
N ASN A 374 -22.32 14.01 2.46
CA ASN A 374 -23.50 13.20 2.80
C ASN A 374 -24.58 13.99 3.55
N LYS A 375 -24.18 14.97 4.39
CA LYS A 375 -25.14 15.75 5.19
C LYS A 375 -26.06 16.63 4.34
N GLU A 376 -25.53 17.13 3.23
CA GLU A 376 -26.29 18.01 2.31
C GLU A 376 -27.01 17.23 1.22
N LYS A 377 -26.48 16.09 0.80
CA LYS A 377 -26.94 15.37 -0.39
C LYS A 377 -27.89 14.21 -0.09
N LEU A 378 -27.99 13.80 1.18
CA LEU A 378 -28.82 12.67 1.59
C LEU A 378 -29.97 13.13 2.47
N HIS A 379 -31.19 12.64 2.15
CA HIS A 379 -32.42 12.89 2.86
C HIS A 379 -32.79 11.69 3.73
N SER A 380 -33.34 11.93 4.92
CA SER A 380 -33.80 10.88 5.84
C SER A 380 -35.22 10.36 5.50
N LYS A 381 -35.95 11.09 4.67
CA LYS A 381 -37.29 10.74 4.17
C LYS A 381 -37.32 10.84 2.66
N GLN A 382 -38.20 10.10 2.03
CA GLN A 382 -38.44 10.20 0.61
C GLN A 382 -39.15 11.53 0.29
N GLU A 383 -38.60 12.27 -0.65
CA GLU A 383 -39.11 13.53 -1.15
C GLU A 383 -39.40 13.44 -2.65
N LYS A 384 -40.07 14.46 -3.22
CA LYS A 384 -40.28 14.54 -4.66
C LYS A 384 -38.92 14.54 -5.38
N ASN A 385 -38.73 13.68 -6.38
CA ASN A 385 -37.51 13.50 -7.15
C ASN A 385 -36.33 12.84 -6.38
N THR A 386 -36.58 12.21 -5.22
CA THR A 386 -35.55 11.42 -4.54
C THR A 386 -35.81 9.93 -4.70
N ILE A 387 -34.72 9.16 -4.74
CA ILE A 387 -34.72 7.69 -4.85
C ILE A 387 -33.94 7.08 -3.70
N PRO A 388 -34.29 5.85 -3.28
CA PRO A 388 -33.57 5.16 -2.21
C PRO A 388 -32.10 4.95 -2.55
N ILE A 389 -31.22 5.12 -1.56
CA ILE A 389 -29.80 4.79 -1.65
C ILE A 389 -29.34 4.04 -0.41
N PHE A 390 -28.53 3.00 -0.61
CA PHE A 390 -28.11 2.07 0.44
C PHE A 390 -26.64 2.25 0.80
N ARG A 391 -26.32 2.02 2.07
CA ARG A 391 -24.95 1.99 2.58
C ARG A 391 -24.43 0.57 2.67
N GLY A 392 -23.11 0.42 2.81
CA GLY A 392 -22.52 -0.88 3.13
C GLY A 392 -23.08 -1.50 4.43
N SER A 393 -23.48 -0.69 5.42
CA SER A 393 -24.14 -1.17 6.66
C SER A 393 -25.52 -1.78 6.44
N ASP A 394 -26.16 -1.48 5.33
CA ASP A 394 -27.51 -1.94 5.02
C ASP A 394 -27.50 -3.29 4.31
N ILE A 395 -26.33 -3.70 3.80
CA ILE A 395 -26.13 -5.00 3.15
C ILE A 395 -25.99 -6.09 4.20
N LEU A 396 -26.86 -7.08 4.18
CA LEU A 396 -26.77 -8.33 4.91
C LEU A 396 -26.48 -9.47 3.92
N LYS A 397 -26.08 -10.64 4.40
CA LYS A 397 -25.66 -11.75 3.54
C LYS A 397 -26.71 -12.12 2.47
N ASP A 398 -27.99 -12.10 2.86
CA ASP A 398 -29.08 -12.55 1.99
C ASP A 398 -30.18 -11.50 1.77
N ARG A 399 -30.05 -10.31 2.35
CA ARG A 399 -31.06 -9.24 2.25
C ARG A 399 -30.44 -7.85 2.44
N LEU A 400 -31.19 -6.84 2.00
CA LEU A 400 -30.95 -5.44 2.37
C LEU A 400 -31.88 -5.03 3.52
N LYS A 401 -31.43 -4.10 4.34
CA LYS A 401 -32.30 -3.39 5.26
C LYS A 401 -33.24 -2.49 4.47
N ALA A 402 -34.37 -2.10 5.06
CA ALA A 402 -35.21 -1.06 4.50
C ALA A 402 -34.39 0.21 4.26
N PRO A 403 -34.66 0.97 3.17
CA PRO A 403 -33.94 2.18 2.87
C PRO A 403 -34.15 3.23 3.97
N SER A 404 -33.08 3.77 4.51
CA SER A 404 -33.09 4.83 5.53
C SER A 404 -32.56 6.15 4.99
N GLN A 405 -32.15 6.18 3.72
CA GLN A 405 -31.63 7.37 3.06
C GLN A 405 -32.09 7.42 1.61
N PHE A 406 -32.23 8.65 1.15
CA PHE A 406 -32.68 8.97 -0.21
C PHE A 406 -31.72 10.01 -0.80
N ILE A 407 -31.52 9.96 -2.11
CA ILE A 407 -30.70 10.90 -2.87
C ILE A 407 -31.51 11.47 -4.04
N ASN A 408 -31.18 12.66 -4.47
CA ASN A 408 -31.80 13.23 -5.67
C ASN A 408 -31.53 12.31 -6.88
N ALA A 409 -32.53 12.01 -7.66
CA ALA A 409 -32.44 11.18 -8.86
C ALA A 409 -31.46 11.75 -9.90
N ASP A 410 -31.27 13.07 -9.94
CA ASP A 410 -30.19 13.72 -10.69
C ASP A 410 -28.91 13.70 -9.89
N LEU A 411 -28.01 12.78 -10.24
CA LEU A 411 -26.72 12.55 -9.56
C LEU A 411 -25.62 13.56 -9.95
N LYS A 412 -25.92 14.61 -10.73
CA LYS A 412 -24.92 15.57 -11.27
C LYS A 412 -24.10 16.26 -10.19
N ASP A 413 -24.72 16.51 -9.04
CA ASP A 413 -24.05 17.18 -7.91
C ASP A 413 -23.18 16.26 -7.07
N CYS A 414 -23.11 14.97 -7.37
CA CYS A 414 -22.26 14.03 -6.65
C CYS A 414 -20.79 14.19 -7.07
N GLN A 415 -19.88 14.05 -6.11
CA GLN A 415 -18.44 14.21 -6.33
C GLN A 415 -17.89 13.18 -7.31
N GLN A 416 -18.37 11.92 -7.23
CA GLN A 416 -17.96 10.84 -8.12
C GLN A 416 -19.09 9.84 -8.32
N VAL A 417 -19.42 9.61 -9.57
CA VAL A 417 -20.39 8.61 -10.02
C VAL A 417 -19.71 7.76 -11.09
N ALA A 418 -19.82 6.44 -10.99
CA ALA A 418 -19.40 5.54 -12.06
C ALA A 418 -20.37 5.61 -13.25
N PRO A 419 -20.07 5.01 -14.41
CA PRO A 419 -21.04 4.94 -15.51
C PRO A 419 -22.39 4.42 -15.04
N LEU A 420 -23.47 5.16 -15.36
CA LEU A 420 -24.83 4.83 -14.90
C LEU A 420 -25.26 3.44 -15.33
N SER A 421 -24.81 2.95 -16.49
CA SER A 421 -25.07 1.59 -16.97
C SER A 421 -24.66 0.49 -16.00
N LEU A 422 -23.65 0.73 -15.14
CA LEU A 422 -23.25 -0.24 -14.12
C LEU A 422 -24.21 -0.26 -12.93
N TYR A 423 -24.78 0.90 -12.56
CA TYR A 423 -25.83 0.95 -11.51
C TYR A 423 -27.13 0.38 -12.02
N GLN A 424 -27.47 0.62 -13.30
CA GLN A 424 -28.69 0.20 -13.97
C GLN A 424 -28.59 -1.20 -14.62
N ALA A 425 -27.49 -1.92 -14.40
CA ALA A 425 -27.37 -3.30 -14.86
C ALA A 425 -28.52 -4.15 -14.28
N ARG A 426 -29.07 -5.05 -15.10
CA ARG A 426 -30.15 -5.95 -14.68
C ARG A 426 -29.74 -6.82 -13.51
N GLU A 427 -28.47 -7.20 -13.47
CA GLU A 427 -27.88 -8.02 -12.43
C GLU A 427 -26.53 -7.43 -12.04
N LYS A 428 -26.32 -7.23 -10.76
CA LYS A 428 -25.02 -6.86 -10.21
C LYS A 428 -24.79 -7.46 -8.84
N ILE A 429 -23.53 -7.65 -8.49
CA ILE A 429 -23.15 -8.10 -7.15
C ILE A 429 -22.56 -6.90 -6.41
N VAL A 430 -23.13 -6.61 -5.25
CA VAL A 430 -22.74 -5.50 -4.38
C VAL A 430 -22.08 -6.04 -3.13
N TYR A 431 -21.04 -5.40 -2.64
CA TYR A 431 -20.31 -5.86 -1.46
C TYR A 431 -19.90 -4.72 -0.54
N LYS A 432 -19.78 -5.03 0.75
CA LYS A 432 -19.26 -4.08 1.75
C LYS A 432 -17.81 -3.76 1.46
N PHE A 433 -17.49 -2.48 1.33
CA PHE A 433 -16.10 -2.04 1.18
C PHE A 433 -15.31 -2.13 2.49
N ILE A 434 -15.93 -1.75 3.62
CA ILE A 434 -15.31 -1.84 4.95
C ILE A 434 -16.01 -2.96 5.71
N SER A 435 -15.33 -4.08 5.84
CA SER A 435 -15.82 -5.27 6.55
C SER A 435 -14.65 -6.21 6.87
N SER A 436 -14.74 -6.92 8.00
CA SER A 436 -13.84 -8.03 8.34
C SER A 436 -14.28 -9.36 7.72
N LYS A 437 -15.50 -9.40 7.14
CA LYS A 437 -16.06 -10.58 6.49
C LYS A 437 -16.50 -10.24 5.08
N LEU A 438 -16.41 -11.21 4.20
CA LEU A 438 -17.03 -11.13 2.88
C LEU A 438 -18.55 -11.09 3.03
N VAL A 439 -19.18 -10.05 2.52
CA VAL A 439 -20.64 -9.92 2.50
C VAL A 439 -21.03 -9.36 1.15
N PHE A 440 -21.64 -10.23 0.35
CA PHE A 440 -22.12 -9.93 -1.01
C PHE A 440 -23.63 -10.03 -1.06
N PHE A 441 -24.20 -9.11 -1.82
CA PHE A 441 -25.65 -9.06 -2.10
C PHE A 441 -25.86 -9.08 -3.62
N TYR A 442 -26.79 -9.91 -4.08
CA TYR A 442 -27.23 -9.93 -5.48
C TYR A 442 -28.36 -8.92 -5.67
N ASP A 443 -28.12 -7.94 -6.53
CA ASP A 443 -29.10 -6.91 -6.86
C ASP A 443 -29.60 -7.04 -8.29
N ASN A 444 -30.90 -7.26 -8.44
CA ASN A 444 -31.64 -7.32 -9.70
C ASN A 444 -32.72 -6.23 -9.81
N GLU A 445 -32.72 -5.26 -8.91
CA GLU A 445 -33.68 -4.14 -8.88
C GLU A 445 -33.01 -2.77 -9.14
N GLN A 446 -31.79 -2.79 -9.69
CA GLN A 446 -31.06 -1.57 -10.10
C GLN A 446 -30.89 -0.53 -8.97
N ARG A 447 -30.78 -0.97 -7.74
CA ARG A 447 -30.64 -0.11 -6.56
C ARG A 447 -29.32 0.67 -6.57
N LEU A 448 -29.34 1.85 -5.95
CA LEU A 448 -28.16 2.70 -5.79
C LEU A 448 -27.49 2.46 -4.44
N PHE A 449 -26.15 2.55 -4.44
CA PHE A 449 -25.32 2.32 -3.27
C PHE A 449 -24.30 3.44 -3.09
N LEU A 450 -24.06 3.85 -1.84
CA LEU A 450 -22.97 4.78 -1.46
C LEU A 450 -21.62 4.07 -1.47
N ASN A 451 -20.55 4.84 -1.50
CA ASN A 451 -19.16 4.38 -1.57
C ASN A 451 -18.67 3.54 -0.36
N SER A 452 -19.50 3.33 0.65
CA SER A 452 -19.28 2.31 1.67
C SER A 452 -19.61 0.88 1.19
N ALA A 453 -20.26 0.78 0.02
CA ALA A 453 -20.46 -0.44 -0.76
C ALA A 453 -19.91 -0.24 -2.17
N ASN A 454 -19.27 -1.27 -2.68
CA ASN A 454 -18.82 -1.32 -4.07
C ASN A 454 -19.58 -2.44 -4.80
N MET A 455 -19.47 -2.47 -6.12
CA MET A 455 -20.19 -3.45 -6.92
C MET A 455 -19.39 -3.90 -8.13
N PHE A 456 -19.83 -4.98 -8.72
CA PHE A 456 -19.40 -5.39 -10.05
C PHE A 456 -20.52 -6.05 -10.85
N VAL A 457 -20.39 -5.95 -12.16
CA VAL A 457 -21.23 -6.59 -13.16
C VAL A 457 -20.37 -7.60 -13.92
N LEU A 458 -20.85 -8.81 -14.05
CA LEU A 458 -20.15 -9.86 -14.81
C LEU A 458 -20.17 -9.51 -16.29
N LYS A 459 -19.13 -9.86 -17.00
CA LYS A 459 -19.10 -9.79 -18.46
C LYS A 459 -19.95 -10.89 -19.06
N GLU A 460 -20.42 -10.66 -20.28
CA GLU A 460 -21.08 -11.69 -21.07
C GLU A 460 -20.21 -12.95 -21.16
N ASN A 461 -20.85 -14.10 -21.19
CA ASN A 461 -20.21 -15.42 -21.23
C ASN A 461 -19.36 -15.79 -20.01
N PHE A 462 -19.50 -15.10 -18.86
CA PHE A 462 -18.90 -15.60 -17.64
C PHE A 462 -19.57 -16.92 -17.22
N PRO A 463 -18.79 -17.99 -16.93
CA PRO A 463 -19.36 -19.34 -16.81
C PRO A 463 -20.16 -19.60 -15.51
N ILE A 464 -20.25 -18.61 -14.63
CA ILE A 464 -21.02 -18.69 -13.37
C ILE A 464 -22.04 -17.55 -13.39
N ASN A 465 -23.33 -17.84 -13.20
CA ASN A 465 -24.34 -16.80 -13.09
C ASN A 465 -24.16 -15.96 -11.80
N ALA A 466 -24.69 -14.75 -11.80
CA ALA A 466 -24.46 -13.79 -10.72
C ALA A 466 -25.02 -14.27 -9.36
N HIS A 467 -26.14 -15.00 -9.36
CA HIS A 467 -26.72 -15.52 -8.13
C HIS A 467 -25.85 -16.62 -7.51
N ALA A 468 -25.45 -17.63 -8.27
CA ALA A 468 -24.57 -18.70 -7.81
C ALA A 468 -23.19 -18.16 -7.37
N LEU A 469 -22.65 -17.17 -8.09
CA LEU A 469 -21.42 -16.53 -7.71
C LEU A 469 -21.54 -15.77 -6.37
N LYS A 470 -22.65 -15.07 -6.13
CA LYS A 470 -22.91 -14.40 -4.84
C LYS A 470 -22.91 -15.41 -3.69
N GLU A 471 -23.53 -16.57 -3.88
CA GLU A 471 -23.56 -17.62 -2.86
C GLU A 471 -22.17 -18.19 -2.60
N LEU A 472 -21.42 -18.52 -3.66
CA LEU A 472 -20.02 -18.94 -3.54
C LEU A 472 -19.19 -17.91 -2.78
N LEU A 473 -19.25 -16.63 -3.14
CA LEU A 473 -18.47 -15.57 -2.50
C LEU A 473 -18.86 -15.35 -1.03
N ASN A 474 -20.08 -15.71 -0.64
CA ASN A 474 -20.58 -15.71 0.74
C ASN A 474 -20.29 -17.02 1.50
N SER A 475 -19.68 -18.02 0.86
CA SER A 475 -19.39 -19.31 1.50
C SER A 475 -18.26 -19.21 2.52
N ASP A 476 -18.23 -20.16 3.46
CA ASP A 476 -17.17 -20.24 4.45
C ASP A 476 -15.80 -20.54 3.83
N LEU A 477 -15.77 -21.29 2.71
CA LEU A 477 -14.53 -21.53 1.97
C LEU A 477 -13.93 -20.23 1.41
N MET A 478 -14.74 -19.38 0.78
CA MET A 478 -14.24 -18.11 0.23
C MET A 478 -13.82 -17.16 1.34
N GLN A 479 -14.54 -17.14 2.46
CA GLN A 479 -14.12 -16.40 3.66
C GLN A 479 -12.77 -16.92 4.17
N PHE A 480 -12.58 -18.22 4.26
CA PHE A 480 -11.31 -18.84 4.67
C PHE A 480 -10.17 -18.47 3.71
N ILE A 481 -10.37 -18.58 2.39
CA ILE A 481 -9.37 -18.20 1.38
C ILE A 481 -8.99 -16.72 1.54
N PHE A 482 -10.01 -15.85 1.65
CA PHE A 482 -9.79 -14.41 1.77
C PHE A 482 -9.02 -14.05 3.06
N GLU A 483 -9.42 -14.58 4.20
CA GLU A 483 -8.74 -14.33 5.48
C GLU A 483 -7.33 -14.94 5.51
N SER A 484 -7.12 -16.06 4.85
CA SER A 484 -5.79 -16.69 4.75
C SER A 484 -4.82 -15.93 3.84
N LEU A 485 -5.32 -15.17 2.86
CA LEU A 485 -4.50 -14.32 1.98
C LEU A 485 -4.37 -12.89 2.52
N PHE A 486 -5.48 -12.33 3.02
CA PHE A 486 -5.60 -10.92 3.35
C PHE A 486 -6.05 -10.73 4.80
N LYS A 487 -5.27 -10.04 5.60
CA LYS A 487 -5.68 -9.61 6.93
C LYS A 487 -6.05 -8.14 6.90
N THR A 488 -7.20 -7.83 6.34
CA THR A 488 -7.65 -6.45 6.08
C THR A 488 -9.10 -6.25 6.55
N HIS A 489 -9.44 -4.99 6.85
CA HIS A 489 -10.82 -4.56 7.07
C HIS A 489 -11.40 -3.84 5.84
N LYS A 490 -10.66 -3.79 4.73
CA LYS A 490 -11.11 -3.21 3.46
C LYS A 490 -11.06 -4.28 2.39
N ILE A 491 -12.19 -4.50 1.73
CA ILE A 491 -12.29 -5.45 0.62
C ILE A 491 -12.05 -4.67 -0.67
N LEU A 492 -10.85 -4.82 -1.22
CA LEU A 492 -10.45 -4.11 -2.43
C LEU A 492 -10.80 -4.95 -3.67
N ARG A 493 -11.14 -4.25 -4.77
CA ARG A 493 -11.31 -4.89 -6.09
C ARG A 493 -10.16 -5.85 -6.42
N LYS A 494 -8.93 -5.39 -6.23
CA LYS A 494 -7.71 -6.16 -6.53
C LYS A 494 -7.57 -7.44 -5.71
N ASP A 495 -8.18 -7.49 -4.52
CA ASP A 495 -8.17 -8.69 -3.67
C ASP A 495 -9.21 -9.69 -4.18
N LEU A 496 -10.41 -9.22 -4.55
CA LEU A 496 -11.45 -10.06 -5.15
C LEU A 496 -11.02 -10.65 -6.50
N GLU A 497 -10.30 -9.87 -7.30
CA GLU A 497 -9.74 -10.32 -8.58
C GLU A 497 -8.70 -11.46 -8.45
N CYS A 498 -8.25 -11.80 -7.24
CA CYS A 498 -7.30 -12.88 -6.98
C CYS A 498 -7.94 -14.17 -6.48
N LEU A 499 -9.23 -14.14 -6.11
CA LEU A 499 -9.89 -15.30 -5.53
C LEU A 499 -10.11 -16.39 -6.60
N PRO A 500 -9.77 -17.66 -6.31
CA PRO A 500 -9.94 -18.76 -7.25
C PRO A 500 -11.41 -19.17 -7.31
N LEU A 501 -11.96 -19.23 -8.51
CA LEU A 501 -13.33 -19.67 -8.80
C LEU A 501 -13.27 -20.93 -9.65
N PHE A 502 -13.78 -22.04 -9.12
CA PHE A 502 -13.76 -23.34 -9.77
C PHE A 502 -15.10 -23.56 -10.49
N ALA A 503 -15.27 -22.87 -11.63
CA ALA A 503 -16.52 -22.82 -12.38
C ALA A 503 -17.02 -24.20 -12.80
N GLN A 504 -16.11 -25.14 -13.08
CA GLN A 504 -16.43 -26.52 -13.46
C GLN A 504 -17.19 -27.32 -12.37
N PHE A 505 -17.28 -26.79 -11.16
CA PHE A 505 -18.00 -27.40 -10.03
C PHE A 505 -19.22 -26.61 -9.60
N ILE A 506 -19.70 -25.68 -10.44
CA ILE A 506 -20.88 -24.87 -10.22
C ILE A 506 -21.80 -25.02 -11.40
N ASN A 507 -23.04 -25.43 -11.12
CA ASN A 507 -24.12 -25.47 -12.10
C ASN A 507 -24.95 -24.17 -12.01
N ASP A 508 -26.26 -24.24 -12.26
CA ASP A 508 -27.16 -23.08 -12.16
C ASP A 508 -27.26 -22.50 -10.74
N HIS A 509 -26.96 -23.29 -9.73
CA HIS A 509 -26.91 -22.91 -8.32
C HIS A 509 -25.63 -23.42 -7.65
N PHE A 510 -25.23 -22.80 -6.54
CA PHE A 510 -24.09 -23.19 -5.74
C PHE A 510 -24.48 -24.22 -4.67
N ASP A 511 -23.87 -25.41 -4.72
CA ASP A 511 -23.96 -26.43 -3.67
C ASP A 511 -22.58 -26.54 -2.96
N GLU A 512 -22.48 -26.05 -1.73
CA GLU A 512 -21.24 -26.05 -0.97
C GLU A 512 -20.70 -27.48 -0.76
N LYS A 513 -21.58 -28.49 -0.50
CA LYS A 513 -21.13 -29.86 -0.24
C LYS A 513 -20.54 -30.51 -1.50
N PHE A 514 -21.21 -30.32 -2.63
CA PHE A 514 -20.74 -30.81 -3.94
C PHE A 514 -19.43 -30.11 -4.31
N TYR A 515 -19.36 -28.81 -4.15
CA TYR A 515 -18.18 -27.99 -4.45
C TYR A 515 -16.95 -28.41 -3.64
N LEU A 516 -17.08 -28.52 -2.31
CA LEU A 516 -16.00 -28.97 -1.42
C LEU A 516 -15.56 -30.41 -1.72
N LYS A 517 -16.50 -31.31 -2.04
CA LYS A 517 -16.19 -32.69 -2.39
C LYS A 517 -15.30 -32.75 -3.63
N ASN A 518 -15.62 -32.01 -4.68
CA ASN A 518 -14.87 -32.00 -5.94
C ASN A 518 -13.50 -31.28 -5.79
N LEU A 519 -13.39 -30.31 -4.91
CA LEU A 519 -12.11 -29.70 -4.55
C LEU A 519 -11.23 -30.60 -3.67
N GLY A 520 -11.72 -31.75 -3.20
CA GLY A 520 -10.99 -32.59 -2.26
C GLY A 520 -10.83 -31.97 -0.87
N ILE A 521 -11.71 -31.06 -0.50
CA ILE A 521 -11.69 -30.34 0.78
C ILE A 521 -12.78 -30.88 1.69
N GLU A 522 -12.48 -30.95 2.98
CA GLU A 522 -13.43 -31.29 4.03
C GLU A 522 -13.52 -30.12 5.01
N LYS A 523 -14.74 -29.66 5.28
CA LYS A 523 -15.04 -28.62 6.26
C LYS A 523 -15.26 -29.26 7.61
N LYS A 524 -14.46 -28.88 8.61
CA LYS A 524 -14.60 -29.33 10.00
C LYS A 524 -15.53 -28.39 10.79
N ASP A 525 -15.36 -27.10 10.59
CA ASP A 525 -16.21 -26.01 11.07
C ASP A 525 -16.06 -24.80 10.11
N PRO A 526 -16.79 -23.70 10.30
CA PRO A 526 -16.75 -22.54 9.40
C PRO A 526 -15.36 -21.94 9.12
N LYS A 527 -14.39 -22.21 9.99
CA LYS A 527 -13.02 -21.66 9.87
C LYS A 527 -11.96 -22.73 9.61
N HIS A 528 -12.28 -24.01 9.75
CA HIS A 528 -11.31 -25.09 9.65
C HIS A 528 -11.63 -26.04 8.51
N PHE A 529 -10.72 -26.09 7.58
CA PHE A 529 -10.74 -26.96 6.42
C PHE A 529 -9.56 -27.93 6.44
N THR A 530 -9.71 -29.08 5.77
CA THR A 530 -8.64 -30.08 5.61
C THR A 530 -8.70 -30.67 4.21
N ILE A 531 -7.57 -31.13 3.69
CA ILE A 531 -7.52 -31.88 2.42
C ILE A 531 -7.90 -33.33 2.70
N ARG A 532 -8.79 -33.91 1.90
CA ARG A 532 -9.23 -35.31 2.00
C ARG A 532 -8.07 -36.25 1.68
N LYS A 533 -7.85 -37.28 2.53
CA LYS A 533 -6.73 -38.23 2.40
C LYS A 533 -6.63 -38.92 1.04
N ASN A 534 -7.76 -39.20 0.41
CA ASN A 534 -7.81 -39.92 -0.88
C ASN A 534 -7.63 -39.06 -2.13
N HIS A 535 -7.58 -37.73 -1.99
CA HIS A 535 -7.37 -36.81 -3.13
C HIS A 535 -5.89 -36.56 -3.40
N ALA A 536 -5.04 -36.70 -2.40
CA ALA A 536 -3.59 -36.52 -2.54
C ALA A 536 -2.93 -37.54 -3.48
N HIS A 537 -3.53 -38.72 -3.64
CA HIS A 537 -3.02 -39.78 -4.53
C HIS A 537 -3.48 -39.69 -6.00
N ARG A 538 -4.54 -38.95 -6.32
CA ARG A 538 -5.05 -38.84 -7.71
C ARG A 538 -4.31 -37.78 -8.55
N LEU A 539 -3.65 -36.81 -7.94
CA LEU A 539 -2.90 -35.79 -8.67
C LEU A 539 -1.48 -36.23 -9.08
N SER A 540 -0.97 -37.34 -8.54
CA SER A 540 0.34 -37.89 -8.92
C SER A 540 0.32 -38.76 -10.18
N PHE A 541 -0.85 -39.04 -10.77
CA PHE A 541 -1.00 -39.95 -11.92
C PHE A 541 -1.53 -39.31 -13.22
N GLY A 542 -1.61 -37.96 -13.29
CA GLY A 542 -2.24 -37.24 -14.40
C GLY A 542 -1.30 -36.54 -15.38
N PHE A 543 0.02 -36.78 -15.37
CA PHE A 543 0.95 -36.27 -16.39
C PHE A 543 1.85 -37.41 -16.91
N ARG A 544 1.27 -38.33 -17.69
CA ARG A 544 1.95 -39.12 -18.72
C ARG A 544 1.02 -39.22 -19.92
N GLY A 545 1.36 -38.44 -20.94
CA GLY A 545 0.70 -38.42 -22.23
C GLY A 545 0.90 -37.12 -22.93
#